data_ee432d82dda48d5f516d0aea1ea2da35
#
_entry.id   ee432d82dda48d5f516d0aea1ea2da35
#
_cell.length_a   1.000
_cell.length_b   1.000
_cell.length_c   1.000
_cell.angle_alpha   90.00
_cell.angle_beta   90.00
_cell.angle_gamma   90.00
#
_symmetry.space_group_name_H-M   'P 1'
#
loop_
_entity.id
_entity.type
_entity.pdbx_description
1 polymer ?
#
loop_
_entity_poly.entity_id
_entity_poly.type
_entity_poly.pdbx_seq_one_letter_code
_entity_poly.pdbx_strand_id
1 'polypeptide(L)'
;MHNPPPYPFSRPRRLRRDNFTRDLVREHRLSPADLIYPVFVLDGENRREAITSMPGMERLSLDLLLPVAEECVTLGIPVMALFPVIDPTLKTPDGTEAINPNGLIPTLVRELKKQFPQLGVMTDVALDPFTSHGQDGLLDENNYILNDATVDVLVQQALIQAQAGVDIVAPSDMMDGRIGAIRQALEAKGLIHTRIMAYSAKYASAFYGPFRDAVGSSANLGKADKKAYQMDPGNSDEALREVAMDIAEGADMVMVKPGMPYLDIVRRVKDEFRVPTFAYQVSGEYAMLKAAAKNGWLDHDAVMMESLLAFKRAGADGVLTYFARDAARLLRS
;
A
#
# COMPACT_ATOMS: atom_id res chain seq x y z
N MET A 1 -12.89 -25.84 -24.80
CA MET A 1 -13.85 -25.68 -23.69
C MET A 1 -14.68 -26.98 -23.60
N HIS A 2 -14.63 -27.67 -22.44
CA HIS A 2 -15.54 -28.81 -22.22
C HIS A 2 -16.96 -28.27 -22.03
N ASN A 3 -17.86 -28.57 -22.96
CA ASN A 3 -19.26 -28.26 -22.75
C ASN A 3 -19.81 -29.21 -21.65
N PRO A 4 -20.28 -28.67 -20.52
CA PRO A 4 -20.89 -29.52 -19.51
C PRO A 4 -22.14 -30.22 -20.07
N PRO A 5 -22.44 -31.42 -19.61
CA PRO A 5 -23.65 -32.13 -20.07
C PRO A 5 -24.90 -31.28 -19.75
N PRO A 6 -25.96 -31.36 -20.57
CA PRO A 6 -27.16 -30.54 -20.35
C PRO A 6 -27.92 -30.96 -19.08
N TYR A 7 -28.83 -30.08 -18.63
CA TYR A 7 -29.80 -30.46 -17.59
C TYR A 7 -30.60 -31.71 -18.00
N PRO A 8 -30.90 -32.68 -17.09
CA PRO A 8 -30.65 -32.63 -15.62
C PRO A 8 -29.30 -33.21 -15.18
N PHE A 9 -28.43 -33.63 -16.08
CA PHE A 9 -27.14 -34.26 -15.74
C PHE A 9 -26.18 -33.26 -15.10
N SER A 10 -26.16 -32.01 -15.60
CA SER A 10 -25.44 -30.90 -14.97
C SER A 10 -26.38 -30.07 -14.10
N ARG A 11 -26.04 -29.91 -12.82
CA ARG A 11 -26.76 -29.10 -11.83
C ARG A 11 -25.77 -28.35 -10.96
N PRO A 12 -25.33 -27.13 -11.33
CA PRO A 12 -24.36 -26.35 -10.56
C PRO A 12 -24.78 -26.08 -9.10
N ARG A 13 -26.11 -25.99 -8.82
CA ARG A 13 -26.63 -25.84 -7.44
C ARG A 13 -26.29 -27.02 -6.52
N ARG A 14 -25.91 -28.15 -7.04
CA ARG A 14 -25.52 -29.35 -6.28
C ARG A 14 -24.30 -29.04 -5.39
N LEU A 15 -23.33 -28.26 -5.92
CA LEU A 15 -22.13 -27.85 -5.20
C LEU A 15 -22.36 -26.68 -4.23
N ARG A 16 -23.53 -26.03 -4.29
CA ARG A 16 -23.87 -24.87 -3.42
C ARG A 16 -24.78 -25.25 -2.26
N ARG A 17 -25.28 -26.45 -2.24
CA ARG A 17 -26.33 -26.90 -1.31
C ARG A 17 -25.88 -26.87 0.13
N ASP A 18 -24.73 -27.43 0.43
CA ASP A 18 -24.26 -27.68 1.78
C ASP A 18 -22.97 -26.93 2.05
N ASN A 19 -22.72 -26.53 3.33
CA ASN A 19 -21.53 -25.79 3.73
C ASN A 19 -20.25 -26.54 3.39
N PHE A 20 -20.17 -27.84 3.75
CA PHE A 20 -18.97 -28.65 3.50
C PHE A 20 -18.62 -28.70 2.01
N THR A 21 -19.63 -28.76 1.13
CA THR A 21 -19.39 -28.76 -0.32
C THR A 21 -18.88 -27.41 -0.79
N ARG A 22 -19.49 -26.31 -0.33
CA ARG A 22 -19.01 -24.95 -0.66
C ARG A 22 -17.57 -24.73 -0.18
N ASP A 23 -17.22 -25.21 1.01
CA ASP A 23 -15.87 -25.11 1.54
C ASP A 23 -14.87 -25.97 0.77
N LEU A 24 -15.29 -27.18 0.35
CA LEU A 24 -14.45 -28.10 -0.42
C LEU A 24 -14.08 -27.52 -1.79
N VAL A 25 -15.04 -26.89 -2.50
CA VAL A 25 -14.85 -26.39 -3.87
C VAL A 25 -14.44 -24.91 -3.94
N ARG A 26 -14.20 -24.28 -2.81
CA ARG A 26 -13.77 -22.86 -2.74
C ARG A 26 -12.40 -22.69 -3.37
N GLU A 27 -12.33 -21.90 -4.44
CA GLU A 27 -11.12 -21.69 -5.24
C GLU A 27 -10.12 -20.73 -4.54
N HIS A 28 -10.62 -19.70 -3.84
CA HIS A 28 -9.78 -18.71 -3.20
C HIS A 28 -10.07 -18.61 -1.70
N ARG A 29 -9.02 -18.45 -0.91
CA ARG A 29 -9.09 -18.28 0.54
C ARG A 29 -8.31 -17.03 0.91
N LEU A 30 -8.74 -16.37 1.97
CA LEU A 30 -8.01 -15.28 2.63
C LEU A 30 -7.42 -15.80 3.93
N SER A 31 -6.21 -15.39 4.23
CA SER A 31 -5.53 -15.66 5.50
C SER A 31 -4.89 -14.39 6.05
N PRO A 32 -4.55 -14.31 7.35
CA PRO A 32 -3.79 -13.19 7.89
C PRO A 32 -2.47 -12.93 7.15
N ALA A 33 -1.85 -13.98 6.61
CA ALA A 33 -0.59 -13.88 5.85
C ALA A 33 -0.72 -13.13 4.50
N ASP A 34 -1.94 -12.92 4.02
CA ASP A 34 -2.21 -12.14 2.82
C ASP A 34 -2.32 -10.62 3.09
N LEU A 35 -2.23 -10.19 4.35
CA LEU A 35 -2.55 -8.82 4.75
C LEU A 35 -1.29 -8.01 5.06
N ILE A 36 -1.25 -6.76 4.59
CA ILE A 36 -0.28 -5.74 4.98
C ILE A 36 -1.05 -4.65 5.71
N TYR A 37 -0.61 -4.30 6.94
CA TYR A 37 -1.30 -3.29 7.74
C TYR A 37 -0.64 -1.91 7.61
N PRO A 38 -1.30 -0.91 6.99
CA PRO A 38 -0.82 0.45 6.91
C PRO A 38 -1.09 1.22 8.20
N VAL A 39 -0.09 1.97 8.67
CA VAL A 39 -0.16 2.81 9.88
C VAL A 39 0.31 4.23 9.58
N PHE A 40 -0.36 5.21 10.19
CA PHE A 40 0.07 6.60 10.17
C PHE A 40 0.87 6.88 11.44
N VAL A 41 2.09 7.40 11.25
CA VAL A 41 3.03 7.61 12.35
C VAL A 41 3.42 9.07 12.46
N LEU A 42 3.53 9.57 13.69
CA LEU A 42 3.92 10.93 13.99
C LEU A 42 5.00 10.97 15.08
N ASP A 43 5.72 12.05 15.14
CA ASP A 43 6.74 12.26 16.15
C ASP A 43 6.12 12.60 17.52
N GLY A 44 6.90 12.33 18.58
CA GLY A 44 6.53 12.62 19.96
C GLY A 44 6.31 11.38 20.82
N GLU A 45 5.76 11.57 22.00
CA GLU A 45 5.49 10.56 23.00
C GLU A 45 4.03 10.66 23.46
N ASN A 46 3.37 9.51 23.63
CA ASN A 46 1.97 9.40 24.04
C ASN A 46 1.00 10.23 23.18
N ARG A 47 1.29 10.33 21.89
CA ARG A 47 0.45 11.06 20.93
C ARG A 47 -0.42 10.11 20.12
N ARG A 48 -1.73 10.39 20.17
CA ARG A 48 -2.77 9.66 19.46
C ARG A 48 -3.74 10.67 18.84
N GLU A 49 -3.91 10.63 17.55
CA GLU A 49 -4.79 11.55 16.82
C GLU A 49 -5.75 10.76 15.91
N ALA A 50 -7.06 10.86 16.17
CA ALA A 50 -8.06 10.22 15.33
C ALA A 50 -8.12 10.87 13.93
N ILE A 51 -8.32 10.04 12.89
CA ILE A 51 -8.50 10.50 11.51
C ILE A 51 -10.00 10.52 11.22
N THR A 52 -10.58 11.71 11.16
CA THR A 52 -12.04 11.88 11.03
C THR A 52 -12.61 11.22 9.77
N SER A 53 -11.88 11.31 8.66
CA SER A 53 -12.27 10.74 7.37
C SER A 53 -12.03 9.22 7.26
N MET A 54 -11.38 8.62 8.27
CA MET A 54 -11.09 7.18 8.33
C MET A 54 -11.47 6.61 9.71
N PRO A 55 -12.75 6.38 9.99
CA PRO A 55 -13.24 5.95 11.30
C PRO A 55 -12.54 4.67 11.80
N GLY A 56 -11.93 4.75 12.99
CA GLY A 56 -11.16 3.65 13.60
C GLY A 56 -9.67 3.66 13.26
N MET A 57 -9.20 4.57 12.38
CA MET A 57 -7.79 4.79 12.12
C MET A 57 -7.27 6.00 12.90
N GLU A 58 -6.01 5.92 13.31
CA GLU A 58 -5.34 6.93 14.13
C GLU A 58 -3.91 7.15 13.63
N ARG A 59 -3.38 8.34 13.92
CA ARG A 59 -1.95 8.64 13.85
C ARG A 59 -1.35 8.33 15.22
N LEU A 60 -0.23 7.63 15.25
CA LEU A 60 0.35 7.13 16.51
C LEU A 60 1.83 7.51 16.62
N SER A 61 2.25 7.92 17.81
CA SER A 61 3.67 7.98 18.17
C SER A 61 4.26 6.58 18.36
N LEU A 62 5.59 6.48 18.37
CA LEU A 62 6.31 5.19 18.46
C LEU A 62 5.85 4.32 19.62
N ASP A 63 5.77 4.90 20.82
CA ASP A 63 5.36 4.20 22.04
C ASP A 63 3.97 3.57 21.94
N LEU A 64 3.04 4.23 21.25
CA LEU A 64 1.69 3.71 20.99
C LEU A 64 1.62 2.80 19.77
N LEU A 65 2.60 2.84 18.89
CA LEU A 65 2.71 1.94 17.73
C LEU A 65 3.20 0.54 18.14
N LEU A 66 4.07 0.44 19.15
CA LEU A 66 4.65 -0.83 19.56
C LEU A 66 3.60 -1.89 19.97
N PRO A 67 2.56 -1.58 20.78
CA PRO A 67 1.47 -2.52 21.06
C PRO A 67 0.70 -2.95 19.79
N VAL A 68 0.59 -2.06 18.81
CA VAL A 68 -0.06 -2.38 17.51
C VAL A 68 0.80 -3.34 16.69
N ALA A 69 2.13 -3.17 16.72
CA ALA A 69 3.05 -4.10 16.08
C ALA A 69 3.00 -5.50 16.74
N GLU A 70 2.96 -5.57 18.06
CA GLU A 70 2.79 -6.82 18.80
C GLU A 70 1.48 -7.53 18.45
N GLU A 71 0.38 -6.76 18.32
CA GLU A 71 -0.90 -7.32 17.89
C GLU A 71 -0.82 -7.85 16.43
N CYS A 72 -0.15 -7.15 15.50
CA CYS A 72 0.05 -7.65 14.15
C CYS A 72 0.77 -9.01 14.14
N VAL A 73 1.86 -9.13 14.91
CA VAL A 73 2.58 -10.41 15.09
C VAL A 73 1.65 -11.49 15.65
N THR A 74 0.91 -11.17 16.71
CA THR A 74 -0.02 -12.10 17.35
C THR A 74 -1.12 -12.56 16.40
N LEU A 75 -1.64 -11.67 15.56
CA LEU A 75 -2.67 -11.97 14.57
C LEU A 75 -2.12 -12.70 13.33
N GLY A 76 -0.81 -12.79 13.17
CA GLY A 76 -0.17 -13.42 12.00
C GLY A 76 -0.15 -12.52 10.77
N ILE A 77 -0.27 -11.20 10.93
CA ILE A 77 -0.09 -10.22 9.87
C ILE A 77 1.43 -10.06 9.64
N PRO A 78 1.95 -10.37 8.43
CA PRO A 78 3.39 -10.47 8.24
C PRO A 78 4.10 -9.14 8.08
N VAL A 79 3.40 -8.08 7.63
CA VAL A 79 4.03 -6.81 7.25
C VAL A 79 3.23 -5.62 7.77
N MET A 80 3.93 -4.63 8.32
CA MET A 80 3.41 -3.30 8.65
C MET A 80 4.01 -2.27 7.69
N ALA A 81 3.15 -1.41 7.11
CA ALA A 81 3.56 -0.34 6.19
C ALA A 81 3.48 1.02 6.90
N LEU A 82 4.59 1.77 6.94
CA LEU A 82 4.70 3.04 7.67
C LEU A 82 4.46 4.22 6.74
N PHE A 83 3.53 5.10 7.12
CA PHE A 83 3.24 6.38 6.44
C PHE A 83 3.45 7.54 7.41
N PRO A 84 4.46 8.41 7.19
CA PRO A 84 4.80 9.47 8.12
C PRO A 84 3.83 10.66 8.03
N VAL A 85 3.55 11.24 9.19
CA VAL A 85 2.92 12.55 9.33
C VAL A 85 4.00 13.51 9.82
N ILE A 86 4.57 14.28 8.91
CA ILE A 86 5.70 15.16 9.18
C ILE A 86 5.19 16.50 9.69
N ASP A 87 5.86 17.04 10.74
CA ASP A 87 5.58 18.38 11.22
C ASP A 87 5.72 19.40 10.08
N PRO A 88 4.74 20.29 9.88
CA PRO A 88 4.79 21.29 8.82
C PRO A 88 6.05 22.14 8.80
N THR A 89 6.69 22.36 9.97
CA THR A 89 7.93 23.16 10.09
C THR A 89 9.16 22.45 9.51
N LEU A 90 9.10 21.12 9.33
CA LEU A 90 10.17 20.32 8.73
C LEU A 90 9.98 20.10 7.22
N LYS A 91 8.85 20.55 6.67
CA LYS A 91 8.60 20.43 5.24
C LYS A 91 9.28 21.54 4.46
N THR A 92 10.00 21.15 3.42
CA THR A 92 10.74 22.09 2.55
C THR A 92 10.34 21.86 1.08
N PRO A 93 10.59 22.81 0.15
CA PRO A 93 10.29 22.59 -1.25
C PRO A 93 11.04 21.41 -1.88
N ASP A 94 12.22 21.08 -1.36
CA ASP A 94 13.08 19.98 -1.81
C ASP A 94 12.94 18.69 -0.98
N GLY A 95 12.05 18.69 0.03
CA GLY A 95 11.79 17.49 0.85
C GLY A 95 12.99 17.01 1.66
N THR A 96 13.87 17.90 2.12
CA THR A 96 15.15 17.57 2.81
C THR A 96 14.97 16.56 3.96
N GLU A 97 13.86 16.61 4.70
CA GLU A 97 13.60 15.68 5.82
C GLU A 97 13.44 14.21 5.35
N ALA A 98 13.12 13.96 4.08
CA ALA A 98 13.03 12.62 3.53
C ALA A 98 14.37 11.86 3.56
N ILE A 99 15.48 12.59 3.52
CA ILE A 99 16.85 12.06 3.54
C ILE A 99 17.55 12.27 4.89
N ASN A 100 16.81 12.55 5.95
CA ASN A 100 17.35 12.65 7.30
C ASN A 100 17.54 11.24 7.92
N PRO A 101 18.79 10.77 8.16
CA PRO A 101 19.02 9.43 8.71
C PRO A 101 18.54 9.27 10.16
N ASN A 102 18.28 10.38 10.85
CA ASN A 102 17.74 10.43 12.20
C ASN A 102 16.26 10.90 12.22
N GLY A 103 15.64 11.02 11.07
CA GLY A 103 14.24 11.38 10.93
C GLY A 103 13.27 10.33 11.48
N LEU A 104 12.00 10.64 11.42
CA LEU A 104 10.93 9.81 11.98
C LEU A 104 10.97 8.36 11.46
N ILE A 105 10.97 8.16 10.15
CA ILE A 105 10.90 6.81 9.56
C ILE A 105 12.12 5.95 9.88
N PRO A 106 13.37 6.38 9.67
CA PRO A 106 14.53 5.56 10.04
C PRO A 106 14.58 5.21 11.52
N THR A 107 14.12 6.12 12.40
CA THR A 107 14.05 5.88 13.85
C THR A 107 13.02 4.81 14.20
N LEU A 108 11.81 4.88 13.61
CA LEU A 108 10.76 3.87 13.79
C LEU A 108 11.19 2.50 13.28
N VAL A 109 11.82 2.44 12.10
CA VAL A 109 12.32 1.19 11.51
C VAL A 109 13.30 0.51 12.47
N ARG A 110 14.32 1.25 12.97
CA ARG A 110 15.31 0.69 13.91
C ARG A 110 14.66 0.11 15.16
N GLU A 111 13.70 0.82 15.74
CA GLU A 111 13.06 0.37 16.99
C GLU A 111 12.11 -0.81 16.75
N LEU A 112 11.32 -0.80 15.67
CA LEU A 112 10.46 -1.92 15.30
C LEU A 112 11.27 -3.20 15.02
N LYS A 113 12.35 -3.09 14.25
CA LYS A 113 13.22 -4.25 13.95
C LYS A 113 13.94 -4.80 15.17
N LYS A 114 14.27 -3.92 16.13
CA LYS A 114 14.86 -4.34 17.41
C LYS A 114 13.89 -5.13 18.28
N GLN A 115 12.61 -4.68 18.36
CA GLN A 115 11.60 -5.29 19.23
C GLN A 115 10.86 -6.46 18.57
N PHE A 116 10.60 -6.35 17.26
CA PHE A 116 9.83 -7.33 16.48
C PHE A 116 10.59 -7.75 15.21
N PRO A 117 11.74 -8.45 15.35
CA PRO A 117 12.57 -8.84 14.19
C PRO A 117 11.82 -9.73 13.18
N GLN A 118 10.78 -10.44 13.61
CA GLN A 118 9.93 -11.30 12.78
C GLN A 118 8.85 -10.53 12.01
N LEU A 119 8.53 -9.29 12.39
CA LEU A 119 7.58 -8.45 11.66
C LEU A 119 8.29 -7.78 10.48
N GLY A 120 7.79 -7.98 9.28
CA GLY A 120 8.24 -7.24 8.10
C GLY A 120 7.85 -5.77 8.23
N VAL A 121 8.81 -4.88 8.01
CA VAL A 121 8.57 -3.44 7.97
C VAL A 121 8.71 -2.97 6.53
N MET A 122 7.68 -2.29 6.03
CA MET A 122 7.63 -1.66 4.72
C MET A 122 7.57 -0.15 4.88
N THR A 123 8.34 0.58 4.09
CA THR A 123 8.32 2.05 4.09
C THR A 123 7.99 2.59 2.70
N ASP A 124 7.24 3.67 2.68
CA ASP A 124 6.97 4.43 1.46
C ASP A 124 8.24 5.20 1.01
N VAL A 125 8.52 5.21 -0.28
CA VAL A 125 9.56 6.04 -0.89
C VAL A 125 8.85 7.01 -1.82
N ALA A 126 8.63 8.22 -1.32
CA ALA A 126 7.98 9.33 -2.01
C ALA A 126 8.23 10.62 -1.23
N LEU A 127 8.11 11.78 -1.87
CA LEU A 127 8.44 13.06 -1.26
C LEU A 127 7.22 13.84 -0.76
N ASP A 128 6.00 13.47 -1.11
CA ASP A 128 4.79 14.22 -0.75
C ASP A 128 4.54 14.43 0.76
N PRO A 129 4.97 13.53 1.69
CA PRO A 129 4.90 13.83 3.11
C PRO A 129 5.89 14.91 3.56
N PHE A 130 6.97 15.12 2.82
CA PHE A 130 8.13 15.93 3.19
C PHE A 130 8.19 17.26 2.43
N THR A 131 7.50 17.38 1.29
CA THR A 131 7.47 18.61 0.50
C THR A 131 6.44 19.59 1.01
N SER A 132 6.78 20.88 1.00
CA SER A 132 5.86 21.95 1.41
C SER A 132 4.70 22.18 0.44
N HIS A 133 4.83 21.71 -0.80
CA HIS A 133 3.81 21.76 -1.86
C HIS A 133 3.00 20.45 -2.03
N GLY A 134 3.36 19.37 -1.33
CA GLY A 134 2.61 18.10 -1.31
C GLY A 134 2.68 17.26 -2.59
N GLN A 135 3.60 17.55 -3.51
CA GLN A 135 3.88 16.71 -4.68
C GLN A 135 4.89 15.61 -4.33
N ASP A 136 4.85 14.48 -5.07
CA ASP A 136 5.74 13.35 -4.82
C ASP A 136 7.18 13.57 -5.35
N GLY A 137 7.46 14.70 -6.00
CA GLY A 137 8.76 15.02 -6.57
C GLY A 137 9.09 16.51 -6.48
N LEU A 138 10.30 16.86 -6.91
CA LEU A 138 10.81 18.22 -6.96
C LEU A 138 10.15 19.00 -8.10
N LEU A 139 9.95 20.31 -7.90
CA LEU A 139 9.31 21.20 -8.88
C LEU A 139 10.32 22.14 -9.52
N ASP A 140 10.11 22.44 -10.80
CA ASP A 140 10.73 23.57 -11.48
C ASP A 140 9.98 24.88 -11.18
N GLU A 141 10.42 25.98 -11.79
CA GLU A 141 9.82 27.31 -11.69
C GLU A 141 8.38 27.39 -12.24
N ASN A 142 8.00 26.43 -13.09
CA ASN A 142 6.65 26.32 -13.70
C ASN A 142 5.75 25.34 -12.94
N ASN A 143 6.19 24.82 -11.80
CA ASN A 143 5.54 23.77 -11.02
C ASN A 143 5.43 22.41 -11.75
N TYR A 144 6.34 22.14 -12.67
CA TYR A 144 6.48 20.85 -13.34
C TYR A 144 7.43 19.94 -12.54
N ILE A 145 7.10 18.64 -12.46
CA ILE A 145 7.93 17.66 -11.75
C ILE A 145 9.24 17.38 -12.51
N LEU A 146 10.35 17.56 -11.82
CA LEU A 146 11.69 17.23 -12.30
C LEU A 146 12.01 15.76 -12.05
N ASN A 147 11.76 14.90 -13.03
CA ASN A 147 11.92 13.45 -12.90
C ASN A 147 13.29 13.05 -12.35
N ASP A 148 14.36 13.35 -13.06
CA ASP A 148 15.71 12.86 -12.76
C ASP A 148 16.23 13.37 -11.41
N ALA A 149 16.04 14.67 -11.13
CA ALA A 149 16.40 15.24 -9.83
C ALA A 149 15.59 14.63 -8.66
N THR A 150 14.33 14.26 -8.91
CA THR A 150 13.51 13.56 -7.93
C THR A 150 14.05 12.16 -7.68
N VAL A 151 14.39 11.41 -8.72
CA VAL A 151 14.95 10.05 -8.61
C VAL A 151 16.22 10.05 -7.75
N ASP A 152 17.09 11.05 -7.91
CA ASP A 152 18.31 11.17 -7.08
C ASP A 152 17.99 11.27 -5.57
N VAL A 153 16.94 12.00 -5.20
CA VAL A 153 16.50 12.12 -3.80
C VAL A 153 15.83 10.83 -3.32
N LEU A 154 15.00 10.20 -4.15
CA LEU A 154 14.34 8.93 -3.82
C LEU A 154 15.35 7.80 -3.59
N VAL A 155 16.43 7.75 -4.36
CA VAL A 155 17.56 6.81 -4.13
C VAL A 155 18.17 7.02 -2.75
N GLN A 156 18.43 8.27 -2.35
CA GLN A 156 18.97 8.57 -1.03
C GLN A 156 17.99 8.19 0.08
N GLN A 157 16.71 8.49 -0.08
CA GLN A 157 15.66 8.12 0.86
C GLN A 157 15.59 6.58 1.04
N ALA A 158 15.57 5.82 -0.05
CA ALA A 158 15.56 4.36 -0.02
C ALA A 158 16.80 3.78 0.66
N LEU A 159 18.00 4.32 0.39
CA LEU A 159 19.24 3.89 1.04
C LEU A 159 19.22 4.12 2.55
N ILE A 160 18.76 5.29 3.00
CA ILE A 160 18.67 5.62 4.42
C ILE A 160 17.68 4.69 5.14
N GLN A 161 16.54 4.42 4.53
CA GLN A 161 15.55 3.48 5.08
C GLN A 161 16.11 2.05 5.13
N ALA A 162 16.82 1.60 4.08
CA ALA A 162 17.45 0.29 4.04
C ALA A 162 18.58 0.15 5.07
N GLN A 163 19.41 1.17 5.26
CA GLN A 163 20.44 1.23 6.30
C GLN A 163 19.85 1.22 7.72
N ALA A 164 18.65 1.72 7.90
CA ALA A 164 17.91 1.61 9.16
C ALA A 164 17.38 0.20 9.45
N GLY A 165 17.40 -0.71 8.45
CA GLY A 165 16.99 -2.10 8.60
C GLY A 165 15.58 -2.41 8.06
N VAL A 166 15.01 -1.57 7.18
CA VAL A 166 13.72 -1.86 6.56
C VAL A 166 13.80 -3.14 5.71
N ASP A 167 12.74 -3.91 5.70
CA ASP A 167 12.66 -5.15 4.91
C ASP A 167 12.22 -4.90 3.47
N ILE A 168 11.33 -3.90 3.26
CA ILE A 168 10.73 -3.58 1.96
C ILE A 168 10.71 -2.06 1.80
N VAL A 169 11.35 -1.55 0.76
CA VAL A 169 11.13 -0.19 0.27
C VAL A 169 10.06 -0.21 -0.82
N ALA A 170 9.12 0.74 -0.76
CA ALA A 170 7.96 0.75 -1.65
C ALA A 170 7.81 2.09 -2.37
N PRO A 171 8.52 2.30 -3.49
CA PRO A 171 8.45 3.52 -4.26
C PRO A 171 7.04 3.76 -4.81
N SER A 172 6.44 4.88 -4.41
CA SER A 172 5.05 5.23 -4.77
C SER A 172 4.93 6.55 -5.54
N ASP A 173 6.05 7.09 -5.93
CA ASP A 173 6.20 8.39 -6.58
C ASP A 173 5.81 8.40 -8.06
N MET A 174 5.97 7.29 -8.79
CA MET A 174 5.72 7.11 -10.22
C MET A 174 6.70 7.88 -11.14
N MET A 175 7.94 8.14 -10.70
CA MET A 175 8.99 8.71 -11.56
C MET A 175 9.58 7.62 -12.48
N ASP A 176 9.93 8.01 -13.71
CA ASP A 176 10.53 7.09 -14.67
C ASP A 176 11.93 6.64 -14.22
N GLY A 177 12.22 5.34 -14.28
CA GLY A 177 13.54 4.78 -13.98
C GLY A 177 13.89 4.67 -12.49
N ARG A 178 12.98 5.06 -11.57
CA ARG A 178 13.25 5.07 -10.13
C ARG A 178 13.55 3.69 -9.55
N ILE A 179 12.89 2.66 -10.05
CA ILE A 179 13.09 1.30 -9.53
C ILE A 179 14.50 0.81 -9.84
N GLY A 180 14.96 1.01 -11.08
CA GLY A 180 16.32 0.65 -11.51
C GLY A 180 17.40 1.39 -10.75
N ALA A 181 17.22 2.70 -10.56
CA ALA A 181 18.16 3.54 -9.81
C ALA A 181 18.25 3.09 -8.33
N ILE A 182 17.11 2.86 -7.66
CA ILE A 182 17.07 2.38 -6.28
C ILE A 182 17.71 0.99 -6.18
N ARG A 183 17.38 0.05 -7.07
CA ARG A 183 17.95 -1.31 -7.07
C ARG A 183 19.47 -1.25 -7.20
N GLN A 184 19.98 -0.51 -8.17
CA GLN A 184 21.42 -0.36 -8.38
C GLN A 184 22.13 0.20 -7.13
N ALA A 185 21.54 1.19 -6.49
CA ALA A 185 22.09 1.80 -5.30
C ALA A 185 22.11 0.85 -4.09
N LEU A 186 21.04 0.06 -3.88
CA LEU A 186 20.94 -0.96 -2.84
C LEU A 186 22.03 -2.04 -3.04
N GLU A 187 22.18 -2.56 -4.26
CA GLU A 187 23.21 -3.55 -4.61
C GLU A 187 24.63 -2.99 -4.39
N ALA A 188 24.90 -1.77 -4.86
CA ALA A 188 26.19 -1.12 -4.69
C ALA A 188 26.60 -0.89 -3.22
N LYS A 189 25.60 -0.80 -2.31
CA LYS A 189 25.83 -0.67 -0.85
C LYS A 189 25.79 -1.99 -0.10
N GLY A 190 25.66 -3.13 -0.80
CA GLY A 190 25.56 -4.46 -0.19
C GLY A 190 24.25 -4.72 0.55
N LEU A 191 23.21 -3.91 0.33
CA LEU A 191 21.88 -4.03 0.93
C LEU A 191 20.99 -4.99 0.10
N ILE A 192 21.58 -6.12 -0.30
CA ILE A 192 21.04 -7.08 -1.27
C ILE A 192 19.75 -7.79 -0.82
N HIS A 193 19.43 -7.72 0.47
CA HIS A 193 18.21 -8.35 1.02
C HIS A 193 17.02 -7.39 1.17
N THR A 194 17.20 -6.10 0.88
CA THR A 194 16.10 -5.13 0.86
C THR A 194 15.26 -5.34 -0.40
N ARG A 195 13.98 -5.68 -0.21
CA ARG A 195 13.04 -5.90 -1.32
C ARG A 195 12.49 -4.58 -1.81
N ILE A 196 12.15 -4.54 -3.10
CA ILE A 196 11.41 -3.43 -3.70
C ILE A 196 9.99 -3.90 -4.02
N MET A 197 8.99 -3.28 -3.39
CA MET A 197 7.59 -3.39 -3.78
C MET A 197 7.20 -2.12 -4.54
N ALA A 198 7.24 -2.19 -5.86
CA ALA A 198 6.95 -1.02 -6.70
C ALA A 198 5.44 -0.75 -6.78
N TYR A 199 5.03 0.50 -6.58
CA TYR A 199 3.69 0.95 -6.93
C TYR A 199 3.62 1.13 -8.46
N SER A 200 3.67 0.02 -9.19
CA SER A 200 3.85 0.01 -10.63
C SER A 200 2.63 0.51 -11.40
N ALA A 201 1.43 0.29 -10.87
CA ALA A 201 0.19 0.76 -11.47
C ALA A 201 -0.57 1.65 -10.49
N LYS A 202 -0.12 2.90 -10.32
CA LYS A 202 -0.73 3.89 -9.45
C LYS A 202 -1.48 4.94 -10.27
N TYR A 203 -2.78 5.00 -10.09
CA TYR A 203 -3.69 5.87 -10.83
C TYR A 203 -3.95 7.20 -10.12
N ALA A 204 -4.19 8.27 -10.89
CA ALA A 204 -4.66 9.56 -10.39
C ALA A 204 -6.13 9.45 -9.97
N SER A 205 -6.37 9.00 -8.73
CA SER A 205 -7.67 8.57 -8.27
C SER A 205 -8.35 9.55 -7.31
N ALA A 206 -9.67 9.67 -7.44
CA ALA A 206 -10.52 10.37 -6.50
C ALA A 206 -10.65 9.65 -5.13
N PHE A 207 -10.30 8.36 -5.06
CA PHE A 207 -10.37 7.57 -3.82
C PHE A 207 -9.26 7.87 -2.81
N TYR A 208 -8.34 8.82 -3.09
CA TYR A 208 -7.26 9.20 -2.16
C TYR A 208 -7.64 10.30 -1.15
N GLY A 209 -8.85 10.84 -1.21
CA GLY A 209 -9.27 11.95 -0.35
C GLY A 209 -8.95 11.74 1.14
N PRO A 210 -9.41 10.66 1.79
CA PRO A 210 -9.15 10.42 3.21
C PRO A 210 -7.67 10.20 3.55
N PHE A 211 -6.85 9.68 2.65
CA PHE A 211 -5.40 9.54 2.86
C PHE A 211 -4.72 10.92 2.95
N ARG A 212 -5.11 11.87 2.10
CA ARG A 212 -4.58 13.24 2.14
C ARG A 212 -4.87 13.93 3.46
N ASP A 213 -6.06 13.67 4.05
CA ASP A 213 -6.40 14.10 5.40
C ASP A 213 -5.49 13.42 6.43
N ALA A 214 -5.30 12.11 6.32
CA ALA A 214 -4.51 11.31 7.26
C ALA A 214 -3.05 11.74 7.37
N VAL A 215 -2.38 12.05 6.24
CA VAL A 215 -0.97 12.53 6.21
C VAL A 215 -0.84 14.05 6.27
N GLY A 216 -1.96 14.80 6.35
CA GLY A 216 -1.96 16.25 6.42
C GLY A 216 -1.48 16.94 5.13
N SER A 217 -1.58 16.27 3.97
CA SER A 217 -1.13 16.83 2.69
C SER A 217 -2.22 17.60 1.93
N SER A 218 -3.49 17.53 2.35
CA SER A 218 -4.62 18.20 1.71
C SER A 218 -4.44 19.71 1.60
N ALA A 219 -3.89 20.33 2.66
CA ALA A 219 -3.66 21.78 2.71
C ALA A 219 -2.50 22.23 1.79
N ASN A 220 -1.52 21.35 1.58
CA ASN A 220 -0.29 21.67 0.85
C ASN A 220 -0.49 21.56 -0.66
N LEU A 221 -1.23 20.56 -1.14
CA LEU A 221 -1.46 20.34 -2.57
C LEU A 221 -2.35 21.44 -3.20
N GLY A 222 -3.23 22.07 -2.42
CA GLY A 222 -4.12 23.14 -2.88
C GLY A 222 -5.00 22.69 -4.05
N LYS A 223 -4.92 23.41 -5.18
CA LYS A 223 -5.62 23.09 -6.44
C LYS A 223 -4.80 22.26 -7.42
N ALA A 224 -3.53 21.97 -7.11
CA ALA A 224 -2.68 21.15 -7.96
C ALA A 224 -3.16 19.69 -7.98
N ASP A 225 -2.85 18.98 -9.05
CA ASP A 225 -3.13 17.55 -9.15
C ASP A 225 -1.83 16.75 -9.37
N LYS A 226 -1.95 15.43 -9.45
CA LYS A 226 -0.81 14.51 -9.63
C LYS A 226 -0.88 13.78 -10.99
N LYS A 227 -1.67 14.29 -11.94
CA LYS A 227 -1.91 13.64 -13.24
C LYS A 227 -0.71 13.67 -14.18
N ALA A 228 0.28 14.53 -13.90
CA ALA A 228 1.51 14.59 -14.69
C ALA A 228 2.39 13.34 -14.52
N TYR A 229 2.18 12.55 -13.44
CA TYR A 229 2.97 11.35 -13.15
C TYR A 229 2.16 10.15 -12.66
N GLN A 230 0.94 10.33 -12.16
CA GLN A 230 0.03 9.22 -11.87
C GLN A 230 -0.82 8.90 -13.12
N MET A 231 -1.07 7.60 -13.35
CA MET A 231 -1.75 7.12 -14.54
C MET A 231 -3.20 7.61 -14.65
N ASP A 232 -3.67 7.79 -15.87
CA ASP A 232 -5.07 8.13 -16.12
C ASP A 232 -6.00 6.95 -15.76
N PRO A 233 -7.07 7.19 -14.97
CA PRO A 233 -8.04 6.14 -14.63
C PRO A 233 -8.71 5.44 -15.82
N GLY A 234 -8.69 6.04 -16.99
CA GLY A 234 -9.23 5.46 -18.23
C GLY A 234 -8.30 4.46 -18.93
N ASN A 235 -7.04 4.34 -18.46
CA ASN A 235 -6.02 3.53 -19.15
C ASN A 235 -5.83 2.17 -18.45
N SER A 236 -5.80 1.11 -19.24
CA SER A 236 -5.53 -0.24 -18.73
C SER A 236 -4.29 -0.88 -19.33
N ASP A 237 -3.97 -0.59 -20.62
CA ASP A 237 -2.78 -1.13 -21.28
C ASP A 237 -1.50 -0.43 -20.81
N GLU A 238 -1.58 0.83 -20.42
CA GLU A 238 -0.49 1.57 -19.78
C GLU A 238 0.01 0.86 -18.52
N ALA A 239 -0.90 0.34 -17.68
CA ALA A 239 -0.54 -0.40 -16.48
C ALA A 239 0.38 -1.60 -16.76
N LEU A 240 0.15 -2.33 -17.85
CA LEU A 240 1.02 -3.45 -18.22
C LEU A 240 2.41 -2.98 -18.66
N ARG A 241 2.51 -1.83 -19.32
CA ARG A 241 3.82 -1.26 -19.69
C ARG A 241 4.61 -0.81 -18.47
N GLU A 242 3.97 -0.08 -17.55
CA GLU A 242 4.58 0.37 -16.29
C GLU A 242 5.08 -0.81 -15.45
N VAL A 243 4.23 -1.83 -15.27
CA VAL A 243 4.59 -3.05 -14.54
C VAL A 243 5.76 -3.79 -15.22
N ALA A 244 5.75 -3.91 -16.55
CA ALA A 244 6.84 -4.54 -17.29
C ALA A 244 8.17 -3.82 -17.09
N MET A 245 8.15 -2.48 -17.10
CA MET A 245 9.34 -1.65 -16.88
C MET A 245 9.87 -1.83 -15.45
N ASP A 246 9.02 -1.71 -14.43
CA ASP A 246 9.42 -1.88 -13.03
C ASP A 246 9.99 -3.28 -12.73
N ILE A 247 9.43 -4.34 -13.35
CA ILE A 247 9.98 -5.70 -13.25
C ILE A 247 11.38 -5.78 -13.91
N ALA A 248 11.53 -5.21 -15.10
CA ALA A 248 12.81 -5.19 -15.80
C ALA A 248 13.88 -4.37 -15.06
N GLU A 249 13.48 -3.36 -14.32
CA GLU A 249 14.31 -2.52 -13.46
C GLU A 249 14.66 -3.18 -12.12
N GLY A 250 14.05 -4.30 -11.75
CA GLY A 250 14.42 -5.08 -10.57
C GLY A 250 13.44 -4.97 -9.40
N ALA A 251 12.17 -4.69 -9.65
CA ALA A 251 11.13 -4.85 -8.63
C ALA A 251 10.96 -6.33 -8.26
N ASP A 252 10.93 -6.64 -6.95
CA ASP A 252 10.65 -7.99 -6.44
C ASP A 252 9.15 -8.28 -6.40
N MET A 253 8.36 -7.24 -6.21
CA MET A 253 6.91 -7.26 -6.06
C MET A 253 6.30 -6.03 -6.72
N VAL A 254 5.08 -6.16 -7.24
CA VAL A 254 4.36 -5.05 -7.88
C VAL A 254 3.03 -4.81 -7.19
N MET A 255 2.57 -3.55 -7.17
CA MET A 255 1.33 -3.15 -6.51
C MET A 255 0.45 -2.33 -7.46
N VAL A 256 -0.84 -2.64 -7.46
CA VAL A 256 -1.91 -1.86 -8.11
C VAL A 256 -2.59 -0.96 -7.07
N LYS A 257 -2.71 0.33 -7.34
CA LYS A 257 -3.32 1.34 -6.46
C LYS A 257 -4.16 2.34 -7.26
N PRO A 258 -5.45 2.54 -6.93
CA PRO A 258 -6.28 1.84 -5.93
C PRO A 258 -6.53 0.37 -6.24
N GLY A 259 -7.23 -0.32 -5.34
CA GLY A 259 -7.46 -1.76 -5.43
C GLY A 259 -8.84 -2.14 -6.00
N MET A 260 -9.93 -1.93 -5.24
CA MET A 260 -11.28 -2.41 -5.62
C MET A 260 -11.77 -1.91 -6.99
N PRO A 261 -11.60 -0.62 -7.35
CA PRO A 261 -12.00 -0.12 -8.66
C PRO A 261 -11.13 -0.62 -9.82
N TYR A 262 -10.01 -1.30 -9.53
CA TYR A 262 -9.00 -1.73 -10.48
C TYR A 262 -8.71 -3.24 -10.39
N LEU A 263 -9.70 -4.06 -10.00
CA LEU A 263 -9.57 -5.52 -9.95
C LEU A 263 -9.27 -6.14 -11.34
N ASP A 264 -9.73 -5.50 -12.40
CA ASP A 264 -9.40 -5.82 -13.78
C ASP A 264 -7.90 -5.67 -14.04
N ILE A 265 -7.29 -4.60 -13.54
CA ILE A 265 -5.83 -4.36 -13.65
C ILE A 265 -5.05 -5.40 -12.82
N VAL A 266 -5.48 -5.68 -11.59
CA VAL A 266 -4.89 -6.73 -10.76
C VAL A 266 -4.90 -8.07 -11.51
N ARG A 267 -6.04 -8.42 -12.13
CA ARG A 267 -6.18 -9.66 -12.90
C ARG A 267 -5.26 -9.67 -14.11
N ARG A 268 -5.22 -8.59 -14.89
CA ARG A 268 -4.38 -8.48 -16.08
C ARG A 268 -2.90 -8.59 -15.75
N VAL A 269 -2.43 -7.87 -14.72
CA VAL A 269 -1.03 -7.91 -14.25
C VAL A 269 -0.66 -9.33 -13.81
N LYS A 270 -1.52 -9.98 -13.01
CA LYS A 270 -1.25 -11.35 -12.52
C LYS A 270 -1.21 -12.38 -13.65
N ASP A 271 -2.11 -12.27 -14.63
CA ASP A 271 -2.15 -13.20 -15.76
C ASP A 271 -0.93 -13.03 -16.67
N GLU A 272 -0.53 -11.80 -16.94
CA GLU A 272 0.57 -11.49 -17.86
C GLU A 272 1.93 -11.84 -17.25
N PHE A 273 2.23 -11.34 -16.05
CA PHE A 273 3.59 -11.39 -15.50
C PHE A 273 3.81 -12.53 -14.51
N ARG A 274 2.77 -13.00 -13.81
CA ARG A 274 2.85 -14.08 -12.80
C ARG A 274 3.84 -13.82 -11.66
N VAL A 275 4.23 -12.57 -11.44
CA VAL A 275 5.06 -12.13 -10.31
C VAL A 275 4.19 -11.94 -9.06
N PRO A 276 4.80 -11.79 -7.86
CA PRO A 276 4.05 -11.38 -6.68
C PRO A 276 3.35 -10.05 -6.90
N THR A 277 2.02 -10.08 -6.91
CA THR A 277 1.14 -8.94 -7.25
C THR A 277 0.29 -8.57 -6.05
N PHE A 278 0.39 -7.31 -5.62
CA PHE A 278 -0.33 -6.77 -4.49
C PHE A 278 -1.36 -5.72 -4.93
N ALA A 279 -2.33 -5.46 -4.08
CA ALA A 279 -3.30 -4.40 -4.28
C ALA A 279 -3.42 -3.55 -3.03
N TYR A 280 -3.61 -2.24 -3.19
CA TYR A 280 -3.90 -1.34 -2.08
C TYR A 280 -5.40 -1.02 -2.03
N GLN A 281 -6.09 -1.56 -1.03
CA GLN A 281 -7.43 -1.09 -0.68
C GLN A 281 -7.30 0.26 0.01
N VAL A 282 -7.44 1.34 -0.76
CA VAL A 282 -7.09 2.69 -0.32
C VAL A 282 -8.11 3.30 0.65
N SER A 283 -7.76 4.44 1.20
CA SER A 283 -8.51 5.14 2.23
C SER A 283 -9.96 5.46 1.83
N GLY A 284 -10.21 5.83 0.59
CA GLY A 284 -11.57 6.08 0.08
C GLY A 284 -12.42 4.82 0.00
N GLU A 285 -11.82 3.69 -0.37
CA GLU A 285 -12.49 2.39 -0.39
C GLU A 285 -12.85 1.96 1.05
N TYR A 286 -11.91 2.10 1.98
CA TYR A 286 -12.13 1.86 3.40
C TYR A 286 -13.25 2.75 3.96
N ALA A 287 -13.17 4.07 3.74
CA ALA A 287 -14.14 5.03 4.23
C ALA A 287 -15.54 4.78 3.67
N MET A 288 -15.65 4.42 2.38
CA MET A 288 -16.91 4.08 1.72
C MET A 288 -17.59 2.89 2.39
N LEU A 289 -16.87 1.81 2.65
CA LEU A 289 -17.40 0.61 3.32
C LEU A 289 -17.79 0.91 4.78
N LYS A 290 -16.94 1.64 5.52
CA LYS A 290 -17.25 2.09 6.90
C LYS A 290 -18.50 2.97 6.93
N ALA A 291 -18.66 3.90 5.98
CA ALA A 291 -19.84 4.77 5.92
C ALA A 291 -21.11 4.00 5.62
N ALA A 292 -21.11 3.07 4.67
CA ALA A 292 -22.26 2.23 4.35
C ALA A 292 -22.65 1.34 5.53
N ALA A 293 -21.66 0.75 6.22
CA ALA A 293 -21.91 -0.06 7.41
C ALA A 293 -22.46 0.77 8.59
N LYS A 294 -21.92 1.97 8.83
CA LYS A 294 -22.39 2.89 9.87
C LYS A 294 -23.86 3.30 9.67
N ASN A 295 -24.29 3.41 8.42
CA ASN A 295 -25.70 3.73 8.09
C ASN A 295 -26.61 2.48 8.09
N GLY A 296 -26.10 1.29 8.41
CA GLY A 296 -26.88 0.05 8.44
C GLY A 296 -27.28 -0.48 7.06
N TRP A 297 -26.66 0.01 5.99
CA TRP A 297 -26.97 -0.44 4.61
C TRP A 297 -26.23 -1.73 4.25
N LEU A 298 -25.08 -1.98 4.85
CA LEU A 298 -24.27 -3.18 4.68
C LEU A 298 -23.84 -3.73 6.04
N ASP A 299 -23.73 -5.05 6.14
CA ASP A 299 -23.07 -5.69 7.28
C ASP A 299 -21.57 -5.45 7.17
N HIS A 300 -20.97 -4.88 8.24
CA HIS A 300 -19.57 -4.46 8.26
C HIS A 300 -18.61 -5.62 7.98
N ASP A 301 -18.76 -6.70 8.75
CA ASP A 301 -17.81 -7.82 8.70
C ASP A 301 -17.96 -8.58 7.39
N ALA A 302 -19.20 -8.81 6.95
CA ALA A 302 -19.48 -9.48 5.70
C ALA A 302 -18.90 -8.72 4.49
N VAL A 303 -19.14 -7.40 4.38
CA VAL A 303 -18.65 -6.62 3.23
C VAL A 303 -17.13 -6.43 3.27
N MET A 304 -16.54 -6.28 4.45
CA MET A 304 -15.08 -6.24 4.63
C MET A 304 -14.45 -7.53 4.10
N MET A 305 -14.91 -8.68 4.57
CA MET A 305 -14.36 -9.99 4.18
C MET A 305 -14.60 -10.29 2.68
N GLU A 306 -15.77 -9.94 2.14
CA GLU A 306 -16.05 -10.11 0.71
C GLU A 306 -15.17 -9.22 -0.16
N SER A 307 -14.93 -7.97 0.25
CA SER A 307 -14.03 -7.05 -0.47
C SER A 307 -12.59 -7.57 -0.53
N LEU A 308 -12.08 -8.10 0.58
CA LEU A 308 -10.74 -8.68 0.65
C LEU A 308 -10.63 -9.98 -0.16
N LEU A 309 -11.67 -10.82 -0.13
CA LEU A 309 -11.72 -12.03 -0.96
C LEU A 309 -11.79 -11.69 -2.46
N ALA A 310 -12.39 -10.54 -2.84
CA ALA A 310 -12.43 -10.08 -4.23
C ALA A 310 -11.02 -9.83 -4.79
N PHE A 311 -10.09 -9.29 -3.99
CA PHE A 311 -8.68 -9.15 -4.38
C PHE A 311 -8.02 -10.50 -4.64
N LYS A 312 -8.23 -11.48 -3.74
CA LYS A 312 -7.70 -12.84 -3.92
C LYS A 312 -8.26 -13.48 -5.20
N ARG A 313 -9.56 -13.33 -5.47
CA ARG A 313 -10.20 -13.83 -6.69
C ARG A 313 -9.66 -13.14 -7.95
N ALA A 314 -9.29 -11.86 -7.87
CA ALA A 314 -8.65 -11.14 -8.95
C ALA A 314 -7.18 -11.57 -9.16
N GLY A 315 -6.58 -12.32 -8.23
CA GLY A 315 -5.23 -12.85 -8.34
C GLY A 315 -4.18 -12.15 -7.50
N ALA A 316 -4.57 -11.23 -6.61
CA ALA A 316 -3.63 -10.61 -5.68
C ALA A 316 -3.04 -11.64 -4.72
N ASP A 317 -1.71 -11.62 -4.56
CA ASP A 317 -1.01 -12.44 -3.58
C ASP A 317 -1.21 -11.90 -2.16
N GLY A 318 -1.29 -10.56 -2.03
CA GLY A 318 -1.61 -9.90 -0.77
C GLY A 318 -2.29 -8.55 -0.97
N VAL A 319 -2.83 -8.02 0.13
CA VAL A 319 -3.60 -6.76 0.15
C VAL A 319 -3.10 -5.85 1.25
N LEU A 320 -2.70 -4.63 0.89
CA LEU A 320 -2.47 -3.56 1.82
C LEU A 320 -3.83 -2.92 2.14
N THR A 321 -4.26 -3.02 3.41
CA THR A 321 -5.62 -2.62 3.81
C THR A 321 -5.70 -2.16 5.26
N TYR A 322 -6.45 -1.12 5.50
CA TYR A 322 -6.77 -0.63 6.85
C TYR A 322 -7.65 -1.60 7.66
N PHE A 323 -8.29 -2.54 6.99
CA PHE A 323 -9.06 -3.63 7.63
C PHE A 323 -8.19 -4.80 8.12
N ALA A 324 -6.87 -4.78 7.92
CA ALA A 324 -6.03 -5.95 8.16
C ALA A 324 -6.20 -6.56 9.56
N ARG A 325 -6.23 -5.74 10.62
CA ARG A 325 -6.40 -6.22 12.00
C ARG A 325 -7.79 -6.80 12.24
N ASP A 326 -8.84 -6.12 11.78
CA ASP A 326 -10.23 -6.58 11.95
C ASP A 326 -10.46 -7.89 11.18
N ALA A 327 -10.00 -7.96 9.94
CA ALA A 327 -10.07 -9.17 9.12
C ALA A 327 -9.27 -10.34 9.73
N ALA A 328 -8.05 -10.08 10.22
CA ALA A 328 -7.23 -11.11 10.84
C ALA A 328 -7.86 -11.68 12.12
N ARG A 329 -8.53 -10.85 12.93
CA ARG A 329 -9.29 -11.32 14.11
C ARG A 329 -10.42 -12.28 13.70
N LEU A 330 -11.20 -11.92 12.66
CA LEU A 330 -12.28 -12.78 12.15
C LEU A 330 -11.79 -14.07 11.52
N LEU A 331 -10.62 -14.06 10.89
CA LEU A 331 -10.03 -15.25 10.28
C LEU A 331 -9.48 -16.25 11.30
N ARG A 332 -9.30 -15.83 12.56
CA ARG A 332 -8.82 -16.68 13.67
C ARG A 332 -9.92 -17.15 14.61
N SER A 333 -11.11 -16.52 14.53
CA SER A 333 -12.30 -16.96 15.27
C SER A 333 -12.95 -18.18 14.58
#